data_74f3b66adf2bf15da6e95217d49156ce
#
_entry.id   74f3b66adf2bf15da6e95217d49156ce
#
_cell.length_a   1.000
_cell.length_b   1.000
_cell.length_c   1.000
_cell.angle_alpha   90.00
_cell.angle_beta   90.00
_cell.angle_gamma   90.00
#
_symmetry.space_group_name_H-M   'P 1'
#
loop_
_entity.id
_entity.type
_entity.pdbx_description
1 polymer ?
#
loop_
_entity_poly.entity_id
_entity_poly.type
_entity_poly.pdbx_seq_one_letter_code
_entity_poly.pdbx_strand_id
1 'polypeptide(L)'
;MPTLEWIGKSKVINHHQDVPFRVLERKYSFDENGQHSEDNGSENMIIRGDNLEALKALLPRYEGRVKCIYIDPPYNTGEEGWVYNDNVNDPKIKKWLGAVVGKEEEDLTRHDKWLCMMYPRLKLLQKLLADDGVIFINIGEDEHANLKLVCDEIFGVRNYVTDFGRQMKSGGAKGHYYTPSLDYVLTYAKNIDLLPYFRAIMTQQQIDVFYKFTQEEGPRKGEKYGEERLFKSSLEARTNQRYYIQCPDGTFAIPPGETTPNELKEGLIVTPLKTDKVWKWIYPRYKQELDAGNIIFKRTNTSGLVDEHGNQCKWNIYNKLWLSEQQEKGVVPSNLITGYENRQSAAELKKLNLDFNYAKPIRLTPIF
;
A
#
# COMPACT_ATOMS: atom_id res chain seq x y z
N MET A 1 -8.56 -9.35 21.69
CA MET A 1 -7.41 -8.87 20.92
C MET A 1 -6.20 -8.95 21.83
N PRO A 2 -5.04 -9.45 21.37
CA PRO A 2 -3.84 -9.42 22.22
C PRO A 2 -3.47 -7.97 22.51
N THR A 3 -3.10 -7.69 23.74
CA THR A 3 -2.70 -6.36 24.21
C THR A 3 -1.21 -6.42 24.51
N LEU A 4 -0.44 -5.46 23.96
CA LEU A 4 0.97 -5.33 24.27
C LEU A 4 1.12 -4.65 25.63
N GLU A 5 1.80 -5.29 26.56
CA GLU A 5 2.16 -4.73 27.86
C GLU A 5 3.66 -4.42 27.90
N TRP A 6 4.01 -3.25 28.45
CA TRP A 6 5.40 -2.82 28.64
C TRP A 6 5.52 -1.96 29.90
N ILE A 7 6.75 -1.83 30.41
CA ILE A 7 7.02 -0.99 31.59
C ILE A 7 6.74 0.48 31.22
N GLY A 8 5.94 1.17 32.06
CA GLY A 8 5.56 2.56 31.85
C GLY A 8 4.27 2.78 31.05
N LYS A 9 3.63 1.73 30.48
CA LYS A 9 2.38 1.88 29.71
C LYS A 9 1.30 2.63 30.48
N SER A 10 1.08 2.26 31.76
CA SER A 10 0.05 2.88 32.62
C SER A 10 0.24 4.39 32.81
N LYS A 11 1.47 4.89 32.69
CA LYS A 11 1.83 6.31 32.81
C LYS A 11 1.58 7.09 31.52
N VAL A 12 1.69 6.45 30.35
CA VAL A 12 1.63 7.13 29.05
C VAL A 12 0.31 6.94 28.31
N ILE A 13 -0.52 5.98 28.71
CA ILE A 13 -1.77 5.64 28.02
C ILE A 13 -2.72 6.84 27.89
N ASN A 14 -2.78 7.70 28.91
CA ASN A 14 -3.59 8.92 28.92
C ASN A 14 -2.76 10.21 28.79
N HIS A 15 -1.44 10.12 28.73
CA HIS A 15 -0.56 11.30 28.72
C HIS A 15 -0.88 12.31 27.61
N HIS A 16 -1.35 11.85 26.45
CA HIS A 16 -1.81 12.72 25.36
C HIS A 16 -2.94 13.69 25.77
N GLN A 17 -3.68 13.42 26.85
CA GLN A 17 -4.70 14.31 27.40
C GLN A 17 -4.06 15.41 28.23
N ASP A 18 -3.00 15.08 28.97
CA ASP A 18 -2.32 15.99 29.93
C ASP A 18 -1.35 16.95 29.23
N VAL A 19 -0.96 16.67 27.98
CA VAL A 19 -0.11 17.57 27.18
C VAL A 19 -0.79 18.92 27.04
N PRO A 20 -0.12 20.04 27.41
CA PRO A 20 -0.73 21.34 27.37
C PRO A 20 -0.96 21.82 25.92
N PHE A 21 -2.03 22.54 25.69
CA PHE A 21 -2.23 23.27 24.45
C PHE A 21 -1.24 24.44 24.36
N ARG A 22 -0.39 24.41 23.35
CA ARG A 22 0.52 25.50 23.04
C ARG A 22 -0.03 26.32 21.88
N VAL A 23 0.34 27.60 21.84
CA VAL A 23 0.02 28.48 20.71
C VAL A 23 1.13 28.35 19.67
N LEU A 24 0.76 28.12 18.42
CA LEU A 24 1.71 28.17 17.31
C LEU A 24 1.97 29.65 16.96
N GLU A 25 3.21 30.10 17.15
CA GLU A 25 3.62 31.43 16.83
C GLU A 25 4.31 31.46 15.47
N ARG A 26 3.75 32.21 14.52
CA ARG A 26 4.40 32.38 13.22
C ARG A 26 5.66 33.26 13.38
N LYS A 27 6.77 32.78 12.85
CA LYS A 27 8.06 33.50 12.87
C LYS A 27 8.33 34.20 11.54
N TYR A 28 8.02 33.57 10.42
CA TYR A 28 8.17 34.12 9.08
C TYR A 28 7.37 33.29 8.07
N SER A 29 7.16 33.84 6.91
CA SER A 29 6.73 33.10 5.72
C SER A 29 7.85 33.03 4.69
N PHE A 30 7.74 32.10 3.73
CA PHE A 30 8.74 31.87 2.70
C PHE A 30 8.06 31.55 1.38
N ASP A 31 8.56 32.12 0.29
CA ASP A 31 8.13 31.83 -1.08
C ASP A 31 9.34 31.85 -2.04
N GLU A 32 9.10 31.88 -3.35
CA GLU A 32 10.14 31.93 -4.37
C GLU A 32 11.05 33.18 -4.30
N ASN A 33 10.57 34.25 -3.68
CA ASN A 33 11.32 35.51 -3.47
C ASN A 33 12.10 35.53 -2.16
N GLY A 34 11.95 34.49 -1.33
CA GLY A 34 12.68 34.34 -0.07
C GLY A 34 11.82 34.47 1.18
N GLN A 35 12.44 34.94 2.28
CA GLN A 35 11.83 35.03 3.59
C GLN A 35 11.13 36.39 3.78
N HIS A 36 9.90 36.35 4.33
CA HIS A 36 9.08 37.53 4.64
C HIS A 36 8.65 37.50 6.09
N SER A 37 8.57 38.68 6.72
CA SER A 37 8.05 38.87 8.08
C SER A 37 6.52 38.72 8.14
N GLU A 38 5.84 39.04 7.04
CA GLU A 38 4.38 39.03 6.92
C GLU A 38 3.85 37.72 6.36
N ASP A 39 2.53 37.54 6.47
CA ASP A 39 1.82 36.41 5.90
C ASP A 39 1.72 36.54 4.38
N ASN A 40 2.20 35.54 3.67
CA ASN A 40 2.07 35.46 2.21
C ASN A 40 0.82 34.67 1.75
N GLY A 41 -0.08 34.32 2.68
CA GLY A 41 -1.29 33.55 2.39
C GLY A 41 -1.08 32.07 2.16
N SER A 42 0.14 31.54 2.36
CA SER A 42 0.39 30.10 2.22
C SER A 42 -0.30 29.33 3.35
N GLU A 43 -1.00 28.26 2.99
CA GLU A 43 -1.58 27.30 3.94
C GLU A 43 -0.59 26.24 4.41
N ASN A 44 0.58 26.11 3.76
CA ASN A 44 1.63 25.20 4.16
C ASN A 44 2.37 25.72 5.39
N MET A 45 2.71 24.83 6.32
CA MET A 45 3.39 25.19 7.58
C MET A 45 4.56 24.27 7.87
N ILE A 46 5.68 24.85 8.33
CA ILE A 46 6.77 24.13 8.98
C ILE A 46 6.73 24.48 10.46
N ILE A 47 6.42 23.50 11.31
CA ILE A 47 6.33 23.71 12.76
C ILE A 47 7.61 23.19 13.40
N ARG A 48 8.31 24.08 14.13
CA ARG A 48 9.55 23.77 14.84
C ARG A 48 9.31 23.73 16.34
N GLY A 49 9.60 22.61 16.98
CA GLY A 49 9.46 22.43 18.43
C GLY A 49 9.36 20.96 18.82
N ASP A 50 8.95 20.70 20.05
CA ASP A 50 8.60 19.35 20.49
C ASP A 50 7.35 18.89 19.74
N ASN A 51 7.46 17.72 19.08
CA ASN A 51 6.38 17.23 18.21
C ASN A 51 5.13 16.78 18.98
N LEU A 52 5.25 16.34 20.25
CA LEU A 52 4.10 15.99 21.07
C LEU A 52 3.25 17.24 21.44
N GLU A 53 3.93 18.35 21.80
CA GLU A 53 3.28 19.65 22.04
C GLU A 53 2.71 20.21 20.73
N ALA A 54 3.45 20.12 19.62
CA ALA A 54 2.99 20.56 18.31
C ALA A 54 1.73 19.84 17.85
N LEU A 55 1.69 18.51 17.96
CA LEU A 55 0.50 17.70 17.64
C LEU A 55 -0.71 18.12 18.49
N LYS A 56 -0.51 18.38 19.79
CA LYS A 56 -1.58 18.87 20.68
C LYS A 56 -2.07 20.25 20.26
N ALA A 57 -1.15 21.15 19.87
CA ALA A 57 -1.47 22.50 19.42
C ALA A 57 -2.25 22.54 18.10
N LEU A 58 -2.14 21.49 17.27
CA LEU A 58 -2.89 21.37 16.01
C LEU A 58 -4.34 20.94 16.21
N LEU A 59 -4.68 20.25 17.29
CA LEU A 59 -6.03 19.69 17.49
C LEU A 59 -7.16 20.72 17.36
N PRO A 60 -7.10 21.92 17.97
CA PRO A 60 -8.21 22.87 17.92
C PRO A 60 -8.62 23.24 16.48
N ARG A 61 -7.69 23.15 15.52
CA ARG A 61 -7.93 23.52 14.13
C ARG A 61 -8.07 22.32 13.19
N TYR A 62 -7.41 21.21 13.48
CA TYR A 62 -7.24 20.09 12.55
C TYR A 62 -7.78 18.75 13.07
N GLU A 63 -8.39 18.64 14.25
CA GLU A 63 -8.98 17.39 14.73
C GLU A 63 -10.01 16.87 13.72
N GLY A 64 -9.87 15.61 13.31
CA GLY A 64 -10.75 14.96 12.35
C GLY A 64 -10.69 15.52 10.91
N ARG A 65 -9.63 16.26 10.54
CA ARG A 65 -9.54 16.95 9.23
C ARG A 65 -8.38 16.52 8.34
N VAL A 66 -7.37 15.85 8.89
CA VAL A 66 -6.17 15.49 8.15
C VAL A 66 -6.43 14.23 7.34
N LYS A 67 -6.30 14.32 6.02
CA LYS A 67 -6.56 13.21 5.09
C LYS A 67 -5.43 12.19 5.03
N CYS A 68 -4.17 12.66 5.09
CA CYS A 68 -3.00 11.82 5.01
C CYS A 68 -1.96 12.26 6.05
N ILE A 69 -1.44 11.31 6.81
CA ILE A 69 -0.33 11.50 7.72
C ILE A 69 0.79 10.57 7.29
N TYR A 70 2.00 11.12 7.15
CA TYR A 70 3.22 10.35 6.93
C TYR A 70 4.22 10.69 8.03
N ILE A 71 4.72 9.65 8.72
CA ILE A 71 5.74 9.82 9.77
C ILE A 71 6.90 8.87 9.58
N ASP A 72 8.06 9.33 9.98
CA ASP A 72 9.33 8.59 10.00
C ASP A 72 9.94 8.68 11.41
N PRO A 73 9.44 7.88 12.38
CA PRO A 73 9.91 7.92 13.76
C PRO A 73 11.30 7.27 13.86
N PRO A 74 12.02 7.44 15.01
CA PRO A 74 13.26 6.71 15.29
C PRO A 74 13.06 5.20 15.18
N TYR A 75 13.97 4.50 14.50
CA TYR A 75 13.89 3.05 14.28
C TYR A 75 14.36 2.24 15.48
N ASN A 76 14.99 2.89 16.46
CA ASN A 76 15.44 2.28 17.71
C ASN A 76 16.42 1.10 17.50
N THR A 77 17.37 1.26 16.57
CA THR A 77 18.32 0.22 16.17
C THR A 77 19.35 -0.15 17.26
N GLY A 78 19.45 0.67 18.32
CA GLY A 78 20.40 0.47 19.43
C GLY A 78 21.82 0.90 19.11
N GLU A 79 22.10 1.44 17.94
CA GLU A 79 23.41 2.01 17.59
C GLU A 79 23.59 3.36 18.33
N GLU A 80 24.43 3.34 19.36
CA GLU A 80 24.80 4.55 20.12
C GLU A 80 25.82 5.39 19.36
N GLY A 81 25.61 6.70 19.31
CA GLY A 81 26.57 7.67 18.75
C GLY A 81 26.15 8.35 17.45
N TRP A 82 24.96 8.15 16.96
CA TRP A 82 24.46 8.78 15.75
C TRP A 82 23.80 10.13 16.07
N VAL A 83 24.09 11.13 15.24
CA VAL A 83 23.56 12.50 15.38
C VAL A 83 22.05 12.58 15.07
N TYR A 84 21.54 11.60 14.33
CA TYR A 84 20.13 11.48 13.99
C TYR A 84 19.40 10.52 14.93
N ASN A 85 18.22 10.88 15.27
CA ASN A 85 17.30 10.41 16.32
C ASN A 85 16.87 8.92 16.30
N ASP A 86 17.72 8.00 15.91
CA ASP A 86 17.44 6.56 16.10
C ASP A 86 17.63 6.13 17.56
N ASN A 87 18.09 7.07 18.40
CA ASN A 87 18.40 6.82 19.79
C ASN A 87 17.38 7.45 20.73
N VAL A 88 16.51 6.64 21.30
CA VAL A 88 15.59 7.07 22.39
C VAL A 88 16.31 7.44 23.68
N ASN A 89 17.63 7.35 23.74
CA ASN A 89 18.49 7.86 24.83
C ASN A 89 18.84 9.34 24.71
N ASP A 90 18.26 10.09 23.76
CA ASP A 90 18.41 11.55 23.70
C ASP A 90 18.12 12.17 25.08
N PRO A 91 18.96 13.14 25.55
CA PRO A 91 18.77 13.77 26.86
C PRO A 91 17.40 14.40 27.08
N LYS A 92 16.75 14.90 26.02
CA LYS A 92 15.40 15.47 26.09
C LYS A 92 14.35 14.37 26.29
N ILE A 93 14.47 13.23 25.58
CA ILE A 93 13.60 12.09 25.74
C ILE A 93 13.79 11.48 27.13
N LYS A 94 15.03 11.33 27.60
CA LYS A 94 15.34 10.89 28.95
C LYS A 94 14.70 11.78 30.02
N LYS A 95 14.87 13.10 29.90
CA LYS A 95 14.25 14.06 30.81
C LYS A 95 12.73 13.96 30.80
N TRP A 96 12.14 13.78 29.65
CA TRP A 96 10.70 13.61 29.50
C TRP A 96 10.23 12.29 30.15
N LEU A 97 10.91 11.17 29.87
CA LEU A 97 10.62 9.87 30.49
C LEU A 97 10.72 9.95 32.01
N GLY A 98 11.80 10.53 32.56
CA GLY A 98 11.95 10.72 34.00
C GLY A 98 10.85 11.56 34.62
N ALA A 99 10.31 12.53 33.91
CA ALA A 99 9.19 13.35 34.36
C ALA A 99 7.85 12.61 34.29
N VAL A 100 7.62 11.75 33.29
CA VAL A 100 6.33 11.10 33.02
C VAL A 100 6.26 9.71 33.65
N VAL A 101 7.31 8.91 33.49
CA VAL A 101 7.39 7.51 33.97
C VAL A 101 7.98 7.42 35.38
N GLY A 102 8.83 8.38 35.73
CA GLY A 102 9.40 8.47 37.09
C GLY A 102 10.45 7.41 37.36
N LYS A 103 10.37 6.76 38.54
CA LYS A 103 11.36 5.74 38.99
C LYS A 103 11.41 4.51 38.09
N GLU A 104 10.35 4.20 37.37
CA GLU A 104 10.31 3.06 36.45
C GLU A 104 11.28 3.24 35.26
N GLU A 105 11.72 4.50 35.00
CA GLU A 105 12.67 4.81 33.91
C GLU A 105 13.99 4.04 34.02
N GLU A 106 14.44 3.77 35.24
CA GLU A 106 15.71 3.07 35.48
C GLU A 106 15.66 1.59 35.00
N ASP A 107 14.46 0.99 35.04
CA ASP A 107 14.22 -0.40 34.63
C ASP A 107 13.77 -0.54 33.18
N LEU A 108 13.55 0.57 32.45
CA LEU A 108 13.05 0.55 31.08
C LEU A 108 14.09 -0.01 30.12
N THR A 109 13.64 -1.00 29.32
CA THR A 109 14.38 -1.45 28.17
C THR A 109 14.35 -0.39 27.04
N ARG A 110 15.18 -0.56 26.03
CA ARG A 110 15.17 0.26 24.81
C ARG A 110 13.77 0.30 24.18
N HIS A 111 13.10 -0.83 24.10
CA HIS A 111 11.75 -0.97 23.51
C HIS A 111 10.67 -0.29 24.35
N ASP A 112 10.74 -0.43 25.68
CA ASP A 112 9.79 0.24 26.60
C ASP A 112 9.86 1.77 26.44
N LYS A 113 11.08 2.33 26.37
CA LYS A 113 11.31 3.78 26.15
C LYS A 113 10.70 4.25 24.85
N TRP A 114 10.92 3.49 23.77
CA TRP A 114 10.37 3.77 22.47
C TRP A 114 8.83 3.74 22.47
N LEU A 115 8.23 2.74 23.08
CA LEU A 115 6.78 2.59 23.22
C LEU A 115 6.18 3.72 24.05
N CYS A 116 6.80 4.09 25.16
CA CYS A 116 6.38 5.23 25.98
C CYS A 116 6.40 6.55 25.18
N MET A 117 7.43 6.75 24.33
CA MET A 117 7.54 7.93 23.48
C MET A 117 6.47 7.95 22.39
N MET A 118 6.24 6.83 21.72
CA MET A 118 5.38 6.76 20.53
C MET A 118 3.90 6.74 20.85
N TYR A 119 3.48 6.07 21.91
CA TYR A 119 2.07 5.85 22.23
C TYR A 119 1.25 7.16 22.30
N PRO A 120 1.62 8.18 23.08
CA PRO A 120 0.85 9.43 23.15
C PRO A 120 0.83 10.20 21.82
N ARG A 121 1.91 10.09 21.02
CA ARG A 121 1.98 10.69 19.68
C ARG A 121 1.00 10.02 18.71
N LEU A 122 0.97 8.70 18.66
CA LEU A 122 0.03 7.94 17.84
C LEU A 122 -1.42 8.21 18.22
N LYS A 123 -1.73 8.40 19.52
CA LYS A 123 -3.06 8.82 19.97
C LYS A 123 -3.47 10.20 19.44
N LEU A 124 -2.55 11.17 19.41
CA LEU A 124 -2.83 12.50 18.86
C LEU A 124 -2.94 12.47 17.32
N LEU A 125 -2.08 11.71 16.65
CA LEU A 125 -2.16 11.51 15.20
C LEU A 125 -3.49 10.88 14.79
N GLN A 126 -3.94 9.87 15.54
CA GLN A 126 -5.24 9.23 15.31
C GLN A 126 -6.41 10.23 15.45
N LYS A 127 -6.32 11.19 16.42
CA LYS A 127 -7.34 12.24 16.56
C LYS A 127 -7.34 13.25 15.41
N LEU A 128 -6.17 13.57 14.86
CA LEU A 128 -6.06 14.50 13.73
C LEU A 128 -6.64 13.93 12.43
N LEU A 129 -6.60 12.60 12.24
CA LEU A 129 -7.11 11.96 11.04
C LEU A 129 -8.61 12.18 10.85
N ALA A 130 -8.99 12.56 9.62
CA ALA A 130 -10.36 12.52 9.12
C ALA A 130 -10.89 11.07 9.09
N ASP A 131 -12.19 10.88 9.08
CA ASP A 131 -12.79 9.54 9.08
C ASP A 131 -12.39 8.71 7.86
N ASP A 132 -12.15 9.34 6.71
CA ASP A 132 -11.61 8.76 5.48
C ASP A 132 -10.09 8.93 5.32
N GLY A 133 -9.40 9.28 6.40
CA GLY A 133 -7.96 9.53 6.43
C GLY A 133 -7.13 8.26 6.65
N VAL A 134 -5.85 8.36 6.28
CA VAL A 134 -4.86 7.28 6.34
C VAL A 134 -3.55 7.75 6.95
N ILE A 135 -2.88 6.89 7.69
CA ILE A 135 -1.54 7.12 8.22
C ILE A 135 -0.55 6.09 7.67
N PHE A 136 0.62 6.57 7.26
CA PHE A 136 1.79 5.80 6.83
C PHE A 136 2.93 6.03 7.82
N ILE A 137 3.49 4.95 8.36
CA ILE A 137 4.49 4.97 9.42
C ILE A 137 5.71 4.15 8.97
N ASN A 138 6.83 4.83 8.68
CA ASN A 138 8.08 4.11 8.41
C ASN A 138 8.63 3.49 9.68
N ILE A 139 9.21 2.30 9.57
CA ILE A 139 9.85 1.61 10.70
C ILE A 139 10.85 0.56 10.21
N GLY A 140 11.90 0.33 10.98
CA GLY A 140 12.81 -0.79 10.81
C GLY A 140 12.29 -2.08 11.46
N GLU A 141 13.01 -3.17 11.24
CA GLU A 141 12.65 -4.50 11.78
C GLU A 141 12.63 -4.55 13.31
N ASP A 142 13.45 -3.72 13.99
CA ASP A 142 13.56 -3.69 15.46
C ASP A 142 12.25 -3.40 16.18
N GLU A 143 11.46 -2.47 15.66
CA GLU A 143 10.20 -2.03 16.30
C GLU A 143 8.96 -2.32 15.47
N HIS A 144 9.07 -2.95 14.31
CA HIS A 144 7.92 -3.23 13.44
C HIS A 144 6.81 -4.01 14.15
N ALA A 145 7.16 -5.09 14.85
CA ALA A 145 6.18 -5.91 15.56
C ALA A 145 5.51 -5.15 16.71
N ASN A 146 6.29 -4.39 17.49
CA ASN A 146 5.79 -3.57 18.59
C ASN A 146 4.87 -2.46 18.07
N LEU A 147 5.27 -1.75 17.02
CA LEU A 147 4.46 -0.73 16.39
C LEU A 147 3.13 -1.28 15.87
N LYS A 148 3.17 -2.47 15.23
CA LYS A 148 1.95 -3.13 14.74
C LYS A 148 0.94 -3.37 15.85
N LEU A 149 1.38 -3.93 16.99
CA LEU A 149 0.52 -4.21 18.13
C LEU A 149 -0.05 -2.93 18.76
N VAL A 150 0.75 -1.88 18.89
CA VAL A 150 0.30 -0.58 19.40
C VAL A 150 -0.70 0.08 18.45
N CYS A 151 -0.45 0.02 17.14
CA CYS A 151 -1.38 0.54 16.15
C CYS A 151 -2.69 -0.26 16.11
N ASP A 152 -2.66 -1.58 16.28
CA ASP A 152 -3.86 -2.40 16.43
C ASP A 152 -4.72 -1.96 17.64
N GLU A 153 -4.07 -1.58 18.75
CA GLU A 153 -4.75 -1.08 19.95
C GLU A 153 -5.35 0.32 19.71
N ILE A 154 -4.62 1.22 19.06
CA ILE A 154 -5.01 2.63 18.87
C ILE A 154 -6.00 2.82 17.73
N PHE A 155 -5.72 2.26 16.56
CA PHE A 155 -6.52 2.42 15.34
C PHE A 155 -7.58 1.32 15.19
N GLY A 156 -7.36 0.16 15.83
CA GLY A 156 -8.18 -1.04 15.67
C GLY A 156 -7.67 -1.96 14.56
N VAL A 157 -7.63 -3.27 14.82
CA VAL A 157 -7.17 -4.32 13.88
C VAL A 157 -7.89 -4.23 12.54
N ARG A 158 -9.19 -3.92 12.55
CA ARG A 158 -10.02 -3.82 11.34
C ARG A 158 -9.55 -2.71 10.40
N ASN A 159 -8.91 -1.67 10.92
CA ASN A 159 -8.46 -0.51 10.17
C ASN A 159 -7.03 -0.67 9.61
N TYR A 160 -6.41 -1.83 9.80
CA TYR A 160 -5.16 -2.16 9.16
C TYR A 160 -5.34 -2.28 7.64
N VAL A 161 -4.51 -1.53 6.87
CA VAL A 161 -4.56 -1.52 5.41
C VAL A 161 -3.51 -2.48 4.85
N THR A 162 -2.25 -2.24 5.14
CA THR A 162 -1.13 -3.08 4.67
C THR A 162 0.19 -2.70 5.35
N ASP A 163 1.18 -3.60 5.24
CA ASP A 163 2.60 -3.29 5.38
C ASP A 163 3.23 -3.21 4.00
N PHE A 164 3.89 -2.09 3.71
CA PHE A 164 4.77 -2.02 2.56
C PHE A 164 6.16 -2.52 2.97
N GLY A 165 6.74 -3.43 2.19
CA GLY A 165 8.15 -3.74 2.23
C GLY A 165 8.91 -2.78 1.31
N ARG A 166 9.75 -1.90 1.84
CA ARG A 166 10.57 -1.00 1.04
C ARG A 166 11.99 -1.53 0.94
N GLN A 167 12.47 -1.74 -0.28
CA GLN A 167 13.87 -2.06 -0.53
C GLN A 167 14.74 -0.80 -0.31
N MET A 168 15.42 -0.73 0.83
CA MET A 168 16.29 0.40 1.17
C MET A 168 17.69 0.32 0.54
N LYS A 169 18.15 -0.90 0.16
CA LYS A 169 19.42 -1.16 -0.52
C LYS A 169 19.35 -2.46 -1.33
N SER A 170 20.10 -2.52 -2.42
CA SER A 170 20.17 -3.68 -3.32
C SER A 170 21.47 -4.47 -3.20
N GLY A 171 22.39 -4.09 -2.31
CA GLY A 171 23.69 -4.76 -2.14
C GLY A 171 24.35 -4.43 -0.82
N GLY A 172 25.50 -5.06 -0.57
CA GLY A 172 26.30 -4.91 0.64
C GLY A 172 26.18 -6.14 1.53
N ALA A 173 27.22 -6.96 1.54
CA ALA A 173 27.29 -8.15 2.40
C ALA A 173 27.74 -7.74 3.80
N LYS A 174 26.79 -7.51 4.70
CA LYS A 174 27.05 -7.45 6.14
C LYS A 174 26.04 -8.37 6.84
N GLY A 175 26.52 -9.34 7.57
CA GLY A 175 25.70 -10.30 8.30
C GLY A 175 26.12 -11.74 8.02
N HIS A 176 25.89 -12.63 8.98
CA HIS A 176 26.29 -14.04 8.89
C HIS A 176 25.28 -14.88 8.10
N TYR A 177 24.02 -14.49 8.02
CA TYR A 177 22.95 -15.26 7.39
C TYR A 177 22.31 -14.52 6.22
N TYR A 178 21.76 -13.33 6.45
CA TYR A 178 21.12 -12.50 5.43
C TYR A 178 21.54 -11.04 5.57
N THR A 179 21.55 -10.34 4.44
CA THR A 179 21.76 -8.89 4.42
C THR A 179 20.41 -8.21 4.67
N PRO A 180 20.22 -7.44 5.76
CA PRO A 180 19.00 -6.66 5.94
C PRO A 180 18.91 -5.62 4.82
N SER A 181 17.88 -5.71 4.02
CA SER A 181 17.68 -4.86 2.82
C SER A 181 16.33 -4.16 2.81
N LEU A 182 15.49 -4.44 3.78
CA LEU A 182 14.13 -3.92 3.86
C LEU A 182 13.96 -3.02 5.09
N ASP A 183 13.14 -1.99 4.94
CA ASP A 183 12.37 -1.37 5.99
C ASP A 183 10.88 -1.45 5.63
N TYR A 184 10.02 -1.02 6.54
CA TYR A 184 8.58 -1.21 6.42
C TYR A 184 7.87 0.15 6.46
N VAL A 185 6.69 0.20 5.83
CA VAL A 185 5.75 1.32 6.00
C VAL A 185 4.42 0.74 6.44
N LEU A 186 4.16 0.83 7.74
CA LEU A 186 2.94 0.34 8.35
C LEU A 186 1.79 1.33 8.07
N THR A 187 0.65 0.82 7.60
CA THR A 187 -0.45 1.66 7.12
C THR A 187 -1.77 1.32 7.80
N TYR A 188 -2.41 2.35 8.37
CA TYR A 188 -3.74 2.26 8.98
C TYR A 188 -4.67 3.33 8.44
N ALA A 189 -5.93 2.96 8.23
CA ALA A 189 -7.02 3.92 8.05
C ALA A 189 -7.55 4.43 9.39
N LYS A 190 -8.18 5.60 9.41
CA LYS A 190 -9.04 6.00 10.53
C LYS A 190 -10.28 5.12 10.59
N ASN A 191 -10.94 4.92 9.45
CA ASN A 191 -12.03 3.97 9.23
C ASN A 191 -11.89 3.35 7.83
N ILE A 192 -11.60 2.05 7.78
CA ILE A 192 -11.35 1.34 6.51
C ILE A 192 -12.56 1.35 5.57
N ASP A 193 -13.77 1.41 6.10
CA ASP A 193 -15.00 1.40 5.29
C ASP A 193 -15.22 2.73 4.54
N LEU A 194 -14.57 3.81 4.97
CA LEU A 194 -14.64 5.14 4.37
C LEU A 194 -13.40 5.49 3.54
N LEU A 195 -12.32 4.71 3.66
CA LEU A 195 -11.07 4.97 2.94
C LEU A 195 -11.27 4.77 1.43
N PRO A 196 -10.97 5.77 0.59
CA PRO A 196 -11.01 5.62 -0.87
C PRO A 196 -10.03 4.53 -1.34
N TYR A 197 -10.41 3.82 -2.41
CA TYR A 197 -9.52 2.84 -3.02
C TYR A 197 -8.30 3.51 -3.65
N PHE A 198 -7.11 3.04 -3.31
CA PHE A 198 -5.88 3.53 -3.91
C PHE A 198 -5.77 3.06 -5.36
N ARG A 199 -5.35 3.99 -6.22
CA ARG A 199 -5.10 3.73 -7.64
C ARG A 199 -3.78 4.38 -8.05
N ALA A 200 -2.91 3.59 -8.63
CA ALA A 200 -1.63 4.05 -9.17
C ALA A 200 -1.69 4.15 -10.69
N ILE A 201 -0.89 5.04 -11.24
CA ILE A 201 -0.63 5.09 -12.68
C ILE A 201 0.28 3.92 -13.05
N MET A 202 -0.03 3.21 -14.11
CA MET A 202 0.83 2.14 -14.60
C MET A 202 2.21 2.69 -15.00
N THR A 203 3.25 1.99 -14.60
CA THR A 203 4.61 2.31 -15.04
C THR A 203 4.79 1.93 -16.51
N GLN A 204 5.71 2.60 -17.22
CA GLN A 204 6.02 2.27 -18.61
C GLN A 204 6.44 0.80 -18.75
N GLN A 205 7.19 0.26 -17.80
CA GLN A 205 7.57 -1.15 -17.80
C GLN A 205 6.37 -2.10 -17.72
N GLN A 206 5.36 -1.80 -16.89
CA GLN A 206 4.12 -2.59 -16.83
C GLN A 206 3.35 -2.53 -18.15
N ILE A 207 3.30 -1.35 -18.76
CA ILE A 207 2.69 -1.15 -20.08
C ILE A 207 3.40 -2.00 -21.13
N ASP A 208 4.72 -1.91 -21.24
CA ASP A 208 5.52 -2.59 -22.28
C ASP A 208 5.52 -4.12 -22.10
N VAL A 209 5.39 -4.61 -20.86
CA VAL A 209 5.33 -6.05 -20.57
C VAL A 209 3.97 -6.64 -20.92
N PHE A 210 2.88 -5.96 -20.66
CA PHE A 210 1.54 -6.53 -20.81
C PHE A 210 0.83 -6.08 -22.10
N TYR A 211 0.91 -4.79 -22.47
CA TYR A 211 0.21 -4.20 -23.62
C TYR A 211 1.07 -4.24 -24.91
N LYS A 212 1.34 -5.46 -25.35
CA LYS A 212 2.26 -5.73 -26.47
C LYS A 212 1.63 -5.63 -27.86
N PHE A 213 0.31 -5.66 -27.92
CA PHE A 213 -0.42 -5.74 -29.19
C PHE A 213 -1.03 -4.38 -29.52
N THR A 214 -1.14 -4.12 -30.81
CA THR A 214 -1.82 -2.92 -31.34
C THR A 214 -2.96 -3.36 -32.23
N GLN A 215 -4.11 -2.74 -32.09
CA GLN A 215 -5.27 -3.01 -32.93
C GLN A 215 -5.00 -2.50 -34.35
N GLU A 216 -5.12 -3.38 -35.33
CA GLU A 216 -4.79 -3.02 -36.73
C GLU A 216 -5.96 -2.38 -37.46
N GLU A 217 -7.20 -2.79 -37.13
CA GLU A 217 -8.41 -2.39 -37.86
C GLU A 217 -9.57 -2.06 -36.88
N GLY A 218 -10.62 -1.42 -37.43
CA GLY A 218 -11.84 -1.11 -36.68
C GLY A 218 -11.79 0.19 -35.87
N PRO A 219 -12.81 0.43 -35.03
CA PRO A 219 -12.95 1.71 -34.30
C PRO A 219 -11.79 2.06 -33.35
N ARG A 220 -11.06 1.05 -32.89
CA ARG A 220 -9.91 1.19 -31.98
C ARG A 220 -8.56 1.01 -32.68
N LYS A 221 -8.50 1.25 -33.98
CA LYS A 221 -7.24 1.15 -34.75
C LYS A 221 -6.12 2.01 -34.13
N GLY A 222 -4.95 1.41 -33.93
CA GLY A 222 -3.78 2.05 -33.32
C GLY A 222 -3.74 2.00 -31.79
N GLU A 223 -4.81 1.54 -31.14
CA GLU A 223 -4.85 1.40 -29.67
C GLU A 223 -4.10 0.14 -29.22
N LYS A 224 -3.34 0.27 -28.11
CA LYS A 224 -2.65 -0.86 -27.49
C LYS A 224 -3.58 -1.69 -26.62
N TYR A 225 -3.39 -3.01 -26.64
CA TYR A 225 -4.08 -3.94 -25.77
C TYR A 225 -3.17 -5.04 -25.25
N GLY A 226 -3.54 -5.59 -24.10
CA GLY A 226 -3.03 -6.84 -23.55
C GLY A 226 -4.04 -7.96 -23.72
N GLU A 227 -3.60 -9.20 -23.54
CA GLU A 227 -4.45 -10.38 -23.66
C GLU A 227 -4.57 -11.07 -22.31
N GLU A 228 -5.79 -11.32 -21.88
CA GLU A 228 -6.08 -12.06 -20.67
C GLU A 228 -6.90 -13.31 -20.99
N ARG A 229 -6.51 -14.46 -20.41
CA ARG A 229 -7.26 -15.69 -20.60
C ARG A 229 -8.67 -15.57 -20.04
N LEU A 230 -9.67 -16.00 -20.81
CA LEU A 230 -11.06 -16.04 -20.38
C LEU A 230 -11.30 -17.14 -19.33
N PHE A 231 -10.45 -18.16 -19.29
CA PHE A 231 -10.42 -19.21 -18.28
C PHE A 231 -9.16 -19.10 -17.41
N LYS A 232 -9.34 -19.17 -16.10
CA LYS A 232 -8.27 -19.31 -15.10
C LYS A 232 -8.65 -20.43 -14.12
N SER A 233 -7.72 -21.31 -13.81
CA SER A 233 -7.94 -22.45 -12.90
C SER A 233 -8.28 -22.05 -11.46
N SER A 234 -7.95 -20.81 -11.08
CA SER A 234 -8.26 -20.24 -9.76
C SER A 234 -9.71 -19.75 -9.61
N LEU A 235 -10.50 -19.71 -10.70
CA LEU A 235 -11.89 -19.31 -10.62
C LEU A 235 -12.73 -20.38 -9.92
N GLU A 236 -13.44 -19.98 -8.88
CA GLU A 236 -14.40 -20.82 -8.19
C GLU A 236 -15.69 -20.96 -8.99
N ALA A 237 -16.42 -22.09 -8.76
CA ALA A 237 -17.69 -22.35 -9.40
C ALA A 237 -18.70 -21.23 -9.11
N ARG A 238 -19.28 -20.65 -10.17
CA ARG A 238 -20.32 -19.62 -10.10
C ARG A 238 -21.44 -19.97 -11.04
N THR A 239 -22.65 -19.75 -10.59
CA THR A 239 -23.85 -19.94 -11.44
C THR A 239 -23.74 -19.10 -12.71
N ASN A 240 -24.23 -19.64 -13.83
CA ASN A 240 -24.28 -18.98 -15.15
C ASN A 240 -22.93 -18.71 -15.84
N GLN A 241 -21.83 -19.28 -15.35
CA GLN A 241 -20.50 -19.12 -15.95
C GLN A 241 -19.93 -20.41 -16.54
N ARG A 242 -20.78 -21.46 -16.71
CA ARG A 242 -20.37 -22.70 -17.35
C ARG A 242 -21.26 -22.99 -18.55
N TYR A 243 -20.67 -22.92 -19.75
CA TYR A 243 -21.33 -23.06 -21.04
C TYR A 243 -20.28 -23.39 -22.10
N TYR A 244 -20.73 -23.93 -23.25
CA TYR A 244 -19.87 -24.14 -24.40
C TYR A 244 -19.60 -22.81 -25.14
N ILE A 245 -18.37 -22.64 -25.61
CA ILE A 245 -17.96 -21.64 -26.60
C ILE A 245 -17.57 -22.37 -27.87
N GLN A 246 -18.13 -21.99 -29.01
CA GLN A 246 -17.77 -22.56 -30.30
C GLN A 246 -16.44 -21.94 -30.78
N CYS A 247 -15.51 -22.83 -31.14
CA CYS A 247 -14.20 -22.46 -31.65
C CYS A 247 -14.24 -22.20 -33.17
N PRO A 248 -13.24 -21.53 -33.76
CA PRO A 248 -13.21 -21.25 -35.21
C PRO A 248 -13.22 -22.44 -36.13
N ASP A 249 -12.83 -23.62 -35.64
CA ASP A 249 -12.86 -24.89 -36.39
C ASP A 249 -14.16 -25.70 -36.22
N GLY A 250 -15.16 -25.10 -35.53
CA GLY A 250 -16.45 -25.72 -35.27
C GLY A 250 -16.52 -26.61 -34.02
N THR A 251 -15.38 -26.92 -33.39
CA THR A 251 -15.35 -27.64 -32.10
C THR A 251 -15.84 -26.75 -30.96
N PHE A 252 -16.16 -27.34 -29.82
CA PHE A 252 -16.60 -26.62 -28.65
C PHE A 252 -15.55 -26.67 -27.54
N ALA A 253 -15.43 -25.58 -26.79
CA ALA A 253 -14.54 -25.47 -25.63
C ALA A 253 -15.34 -25.18 -24.36
N ILE A 254 -14.96 -25.84 -23.26
CA ILE A 254 -15.52 -25.59 -21.93
C ILE A 254 -14.40 -25.71 -20.87
N PRO A 255 -14.45 -24.98 -19.74
CA PRO A 255 -13.55 -25.23 -18.61
C PRO A 255 -13.64 -26.68 -18.10
N PRO A 256 -12.55 -27.24 -17.55
CA PRO A 256 -12.56 -28.64 -17.03
C PRO A 256 -13.61 -28.81 -15.92
N GLY A 257 -14.20 -30.01 -15.88
CA GLY A 257 -15.20 -30.40 -14.88
C GLY A 257 -16.09 -31.52 -15.36
N GLU A 258 -16.97 -31.99 -14.49
CA GLU A 258 -17.84 -33.15 -14.74
C GLU A 258 -19.17 -32.77 -15.39
N THR A 259 -19.67 -31.56 -15.12
CA THR A 259 -20.97 -31.10 -15.61
C THR A 259 -20.83 -30.48 -17.00
N THR A 260 -21.57 -30.96 -17.97
CA THR A 260 -21.62 -30.37 -19.32
C THR A 260 -23.08 -30.10 -19.72
N PRO A 261 -23.31 -29.08 -20.59
CA PRO A 261 -24.63 -28.91 -21.20
C PRO A 261 -25.07 -30.19 -21.94
N ASN A 262 -26.35 -30.49 -21.91
CA ASN A 262 -26.94 -31.68 -22.52
C ASN A 262 -27.02 -31.61 -24.06
N GLU A 263 -26.78 -30.45 -24.64
CA GLU A 263 -26.74 -30.23 -26.09
C GLU A 263 -25.45 -29.50 -26.47
N LEU A 264 -24.89 -29.82 -27.64
CA LEU A 264 -23.74 -29.10 -28.22
C LEU A 264 -24.22 -27.78 -28.86
N LYS A 265 -24.48 -26.84 -28.00
CA LYS A 265 -24.95 -25.50 -28.40
C LYS A 265 -24.18 -24.44 -27.64
N GLU A 266 -23.66 -23.44 -28.39
CA GLU A 266 -22.98 -22.31 -27.80
C GLU A 266 -23.89 -21.53 -26.84
N GLY A 267 -23.39 -21.23 -25.66
CA GLY A 267 -24.09 -20.42 -24.67
C GLY A 267 -25.15 -21.12 -23.86
N LEU A 268 -25.42 -22.41 -24.10
CA LEU A 268 -26.30 -23.19 -23.24
C LEU A 268 -25.66 -23.35 -21.86
N ILE A 269 -26.29 -22.76 -20.85
CA ILE A 269 -25.76 -22.66 -19.48
C ILE A 269 -26.10 -23.94 -18.71
N VAL A 270 -25.14 -24.46 -17.96
CA VAL A 270 -25.34 -25.55 -16.98
C VAL A 270 -24.89 -25.06 -15.60
N THR A 271 -25.59 -25.50 -14.56
CA THR A 271 -25.20 -25.23 -13.18
C THR A 271 -23.97 -26.05 -12.81
N PRO A 272 -22.84 -25.44 -12.48
CA PRO A 272 -21.61 -26.17 -12.16
C PRO A 272 -21.68 -26.83 -10.78
N LEU A 273 -21.00 -27.95 -10.62
CA LEU A 273 -20.64 -28.52 -9.33
C LEU A 273 -19.53 -27.67 -8.69
N LYS A 274 -19.30 -27.82 -7.37
CA LYS A 274 -18.22 -27.10 -6.66
C LYS A 274 -16.82 -27.43 -7.21
N THR A 275 -16.64 -28.61 -7.78
CA THR A 275 -15.39 -29.09 -8.40
C THR A 275 -15.18 -28.57 -9.81
N ASP A 276 -16.26 -28.17 -10.49
CA ASP A 276 -16.20 -27.71 -11.88
C ASP A 276 -15.51 -26.33 -11.98
N LYS A 277 -14.76 -26.15 -13.04
CA LYS A 277 -14.20 -24.85 -13.42
C LYS A 277 -15.18 -24.09 -14.30
N VAL A 278 -15.06 -22.76 -14.29
CA VAL A 278 -16.00 -21.85 -14.96
C VAL A 278 -15.26 -20.79 -15.76
N TRP A 279 -15.97 -20.16 -16.70
CA TRP A 279 -15.47 -18.99 -17.40
C TRP A 279 -15.40 -17.77 -16.46
N LYS A 280 -14.58 -16.81 -16.83
CA LYS A 280 -14.50 -15.50 -16.15
C LYS A 280 -15.80 -14.70 -16.25
N TRP A 281 -16.55 -14.89 -17.33
CA TRP A 281 -17.75 -14.14 -17.66
C TRP A 281 -18.97 -15.04 -17.81
N ILE A 282 -20.15 -14.44 -17.60
CA ILE A 282 -21.44 -15.01 -18.02
C ILE A 282 -21.56 -14.91 -19.54
N TYR A 283 -22.36 -15.79 -20.14
CA TYR A 283 -22.50 -15.88 -21.61
C TYR A 283 -22.92 -14.55 -22.28
N PRO A 284 -23.91 -13.80 -21.77
CA PRO A 284 -24.29 -12.51 -22.39
C PRO A 284 -23.13 -11.52 -22.51
N ARG A 285 -22.26 -11.45 -21.50
CA ARG A 285 -21.06 -10.60 -21.56
C ARG A 285 -20.04 -11.12 -22.55
N TYR A 286 -19.78 -12.43 -22.56
CA TYR A 286 -18.90 -13.03 -23.54
C TYR A 286 -19.37 -12.70 -24.97
N LYS A 287 -20.67 -12.85 -25.26
CA LYS A 287 -21.26 -12.57 -26.56
C LYS A 287 -21.10 -11.10 -26.97
N GLN A 288 -21.38 -10.18 -26.05
CA GLN A 288 -21.15 -8.75 -26.27
C GLN A 288 -19.70 -8.44 -26.64
N GLU A 289 -18.73 -9.02 -25.92
CA GLU A 289 -17.31 -8.82 -26.20
C GLU A 289 -16.83 -9.52 -27.48
N LEU A 290 -17.44 -10.64 -27.83
CA LEU A 290 -17.20 -11.32 -29.13
C LEU A 290 -17.68 -10.45 -30.28
N ASP A 291 -18.92 -9.93 -30.21
CA ASP A 291 -19.49 -9.07 -31.24
C ASP A 291 -18.73 -7.72 -31.37
N ALA A 292 -18.13 -7.24 -30.29
CA ALA A 292 -17.24 -6.09 -30.28
C ALA A 292 -15.81 -6.37 -30.81
N GLY A 293 -15.51 -7.64 -31.17
CA GLY A 293 -14.18 -8.03 -31.66
C GLY A 293 -13.08 -8.06 -30.56
N ASN A 294 -13.49 -8.21 -29.31
CA ASN A 294 -12.59 -8.23 -28.16
C ASN A 294 -12.18 -9.65 -27.73
N ILE A 295 -12.68 -10.70 -28.38
CA ILE A 295 -12.32 -12.09 -28.11
C ILE A 295 -11.30 -12.57 -29.13
N ILE A 296 -10.29 -13.28 -28.65
CA ILE A 296 -9.19 -13.82 -29.46
C ILE A 296 -9.10 -15.32 -29.20
N PHE A 297 -9.13 -16.10 -30.27
CA PHE A 297 -8.89 -17.54 -30.27
C PHE A 297 -7.45 -17.81 -30.69
N LYS A 298 -6.70 -18.55 -29.88
CA LYS A 298 -5.33 -18.97 -30.21
C LYS A 298 -5.20 -20.48 -30.19
N ARG A 299 -4.77 -21.06 -31.32
CA ARG A 299 -4.52 -22.47 -31.42
C ARG A 299 -3.32 -22.87 -30.55
N THR A 300 -3.44 -24.00 -29.84
CA THR A 300 -2.41 -24.47 -28.91
C THR A 300 -2.52 -25.99 -28.67
N ASN A 301 -1.41 -26.57 -28.27
CA ASN A 301 -1.38 -27.98 -27.84
C ASN A 301 -1.35 -28.14 -26.31
N THR A 302 -1.48 -27.02 -25.56
CA THR A 302 -1.38 -27.00 -24.09
C THR A 302 -2.53 -26.22 -23.46
N SER A 303 -3.74 -26.36 -24.02
CA SER A 303 -4.92 -25.72 -23.45
C SER A 303 -5.28 -26.30 -22.09
N GLY A 304 -5.72 -25.45 -21.17
CA GLY A 304 -6.38 -25.87 -19.94
C GLY A 304 -7.88 -26.10 -20.09
N LEU A 305 -8.43 -25.94 -21.30
CA LEU A 305 -9.84 -26.19 -21.63
C LEU A 305 -10.00 -27.61 -22.14
N VAL A 306 -11.23 -28.12 -22.09
CA VAL A 306 -11.60 -29.40 -22.69
C VAL A 306 -12.59 -29.18 -23.84
N ASP A 307 -12.56 -30.11 -24.81
CA ASP A 307 -13.51 -30.15 -25.92
C ASP A 307 -14.82 -30.82 -25.51
N GLU A 308 -15.75 -30.96 -26.46
CA GLU A 308 -17.05 -31.62 -26.29
C GLU A 308 -16.96 -33.09 -25.93
N HIS A 309 -15.81 -33.75 -26.14
CA HIS A 309 -15.53 -35.14 -25.84
C HIS A 309 -14.74 -35.32 -24.53
N GLY A 310 -14.42 -34.20 -23.83
CA GLY A 310 -13.62 -34.23 -22.60
C GLY A 310 -12.11 -34.32 -22.83
N ASN A 311 -11.63 -34.26 -24.09
CA ASN A 311 -10.22 -34.24 -24.42
C ASN A 311 -9.68 -32.80 -24.30
N GLN A 312 -8.35 -32.66 -24.29
CA GLN A 312 -7.72 -31.34 -24.28
C GLN A 312 -8.12 -30.54 -25.54
N CYS A 313 -8.73 -29.38 -25.34
CA CYS A 313 -9.09 -28.47 -26.41
C CYS A 313 -7.84 -27.92 -27.14
N LYS A 314 -7.96 -27.71 -28.46
CA LYS A 314 -6.88 -27.11 -29.29
C LYS A 314 -6.84 -25.59 -29.28
N TRP A 315 -7.67 -24.95 -28.48
CA TRP A 315 -7.80 -23.51 -28.42
C TRP A 315 -7.65 -22.97 -27.00
N ASN A 316 -6.98 -21.85 -26.87
CA ASN A 316 -7.10 -20.95 -25.74
C ASN A 316 -7.92 -19.73 -26.15
N ILE A 317 -8.77 -19.24 -25.27
CA ILE A 317 -9.65 -18.09 -25.51
C ILE A 317 -9.20 -16.95 -24.61
N TYR A 318 -9.00 -15.78 -25.21
CA TYR A 318 -8.53 -14.57 -24.53
C TYR A 318 -9.52 -13.43 -24.76
N ASN A 319 -9.54 -12.49 -23.83
CA ASN A 319 -10.15 -11.19 -24.06
C ASN A 319 -9.06 -10.10 -24.17
N LYS A 320 -9.34 -9.08 -24.98
CA LYS A 320 -8.52 -7.87 -25.05
C LYS A 320 -8.77 -7.04 -23.80
N LEU A 321 -7.68 -6.50 -23.23
CA LEU A 321 -7.70 -5.46 -22.20
C LEU A 321 -7.10 -4.21 -22.81
N TRP A 322 -7.90 -3.18 -22.98
CA TRP A 322 -7.48 -1.94 -23.63
C TRP A 322 -6.65 -1.09 -22.66
N LEU A 323 -5.51 -0.57 -23.14
CA LEU A 323 -4.60 0.25 -22.33
C LEU A 323 -5.28 1.52 -21.83
N SER A 324 -6.02 2.22 -22.69
CA SER A 324 -6.75 3.45 -22.33
C SER A 324 -7.70 3.23 -21.16
N GLU A 325 -8.51 2.17 -21.21
CA GLU A 325 -9.46 1.85 -20.15
C GLU A 325 -8.79 1.52 -18.82
N GLN A 326 -7.62 0.89 -18.87
CA GLN A 326 -6.86 0.56 -17.66
C GLN A 326 -6.10 1.76 -17.11
N GLN A 327 -5.63 2.67 -17.98
CA GLN A 327 -5.02 3.92 -17.54
C GLN A 327 -6.03 4.83 -16.85
N GLU A 328 -7.28 4.89 -17.35
CA GLU A 328 -8.35 5.64 -16.72
C GLU A 328 -8.73 5.07 -15.34
N LYS A 329 -8.85 3.75 -15.22
CA LYS A 329 -9.19 3.08 -13.96
C LYS A 329 -8.06 3.08 -12.94
N GLY A 330 -6.80 3.20 -13.40
CA GLY A 330 -5.61 2.95 -12.61
C GLY A 330 -5.47 1.49 -12.16
N VAL A 331 -4.33 1.18 -11.58
CA VAL A 331 -4.03 -0.16 -11.03
C VAL A 331 -3.93 -0.11 -9.51
N VAL A 332 -4.24 -1.22 -8.86
CA VAL A 332 -3.99 -1.34 -7.42
C VAL A 332 -2.46 -1.35 -7.21
N PRO A 333 -1.92 -0.43 -6.39
CA PRO A 333 -0.48 -0.39 -6.15
C PRO A 333 0.01 -1.64 -5.43
N SER A 334 1.26 -2.04 -5.70
CA SER A 334 1.93 -3.09 -4.96
C SER A 334 2.34 -2.60 -3.58
N ASN A 335 2.29 -3.47 -2.57
CA ASN A 335 2.88 -3.20 -1.27
C ASN A 335 4.39 -3.50 -1.20
N LEU A 336 5.04 -3.82 -2.32
CA LEU A 336 6.49 -3.88 -2.45
C LEU A 336 7.00 -2.63 -3.16
N ILE A 337 7.78 -1.81 -2.44
CA ILE A 337 8.37 -0.58 -2.94
C ILE A 337 9.82 -0.85 -3.32
N THR A 338 10.14 -0.73 -4.60
CA THR A 338 11.49 -0.88 -5.16
C THR A 338 11.91 0.37 -5.94
N GLY A 339 13.22 0.56 -6.12
CA GLY A 339 13.74 1.69 -6.90
C GLY A 339 13.91 3.00 -6.09
N TYR A 340 13.67 2.97 -4.77
CA TYR A 340 13.79 4.12 -3.87
C TYR A 340 14.81 3.83 -2.75
N GLU A 341 16.04 3.54 -3.16
CA GLU A 341 17.11 3.17 -2.24
C GLU A 341 17.72 4.39 -1.53
N ASN A 342 18.23 4.19 -0.30
CA ASN A 342 18.83 5.27 0.51
C ASN A 342 20.01 6.00 -0.18
N ARG A 343 20.75 5.30 -1.08
CA ARG A 343 21.83 5.94 -1.86
C ARG A 343 21.35 7.11 -2.74
N GLN A 344 20.08 7.12 -3.14
CA GLN A 344 19.51 8.22 -3.95
C GLN A 344 19.37 9.48 -3.11
N SER A 345 18.94 9.38 -1.85
CA SER A 345 18.84 10.53 -0.95
C SER A 345 20.21 11.17 -0.66
N ALA A 346 21.26 10.37 -0.53
CA ALA A 346 22.62 10.90 -0.36
C ALA A 346 23.07 11.78 -1.56
N ALA A 347 22.73 11.36 -2.79
CA ALA A 347 22.98 12.15 -3.99
C ALA A 347 22.14 13.43 -4.06
N GLU A 348 20.88 13.37 -3.60
CA GLU A 348 19.97 14.53 -3.51
C GLU A 348 20.49 15.56 -2.49
N LEU A 349 20.87 15.12 -1.28
CA LEU A 349 21.44 15.98 -0.23
C LEU A 349 22.71 16.67 -0.68
N LYS A 350 23.60 15.93 -1.36
CA LYS A 350 24.83 16.51 -1.90
C LYS A 350 24.56 17.63 -2.91
N LYS A 351 23.56 17.48 -3.76
CA LYS A 351 23.15 18.55 -4.70
C LYS A 351 22.60 19.79 -4.01
N LEU A 352 21.93 19.60 -2.86
CA LEU A 352 21.37 20.66 -2.05
C LEU A 352 22.40 21.26 -1.06
N ASN A 353 23.61 20.74 -1.02
CA ASN A 353 24.66 21.10 -0.05
C ASN A 353 24.16 20.98 1.42
N LEU A 354 23.40 19.93 1.70
CA LEU A 354 22.86 19.63 3.04
C LEU A 354 23.60 18.44 3.65
N ASP A 355 24.01 18.62 4.90
CA ASP A 355 24.57 17.53 5.72
C ASP A 355 23.46 16.96 6.60
N PHE A 356 22.95 15.79 6.19
CA PHE A 356 21.89 15.09 6.90
C PHE A 356 22.02 13.58 6.69
N ASN A 357 22.03 12.84 7.79
CA ASN A 357 22.14 11.38 7.75
C ASN A 357 20.75 10.71 7.65
N TYR A 358 20.69 9.57 6.97
CA TYR A 358 19.50 8.71 6.87
C TYR A 358 18.25 9.32 6.19
N ALA A 359 18.46 10.29 5.32
CA ALA A 359 17.35 10.85 4.53
C ALA A 359 16.69 9.76 3.67
N LYS A 360 15.38 9.86 3.51
CA LYS A 360 14.63 9.11 2.50
C LYS A 360 14.70 9.83 1.15
N PRO A 361 14.68 9.10 0.01
CA PRO A 361 14.59 9.73 -1.30
C PRO A 361 13.35 10.63 -1.42
N ILE A 362 13.50 11.82 -1.97
CA ILE A 362 12.39 12.79 -2.13
C ILE A 362 11.22 12.17 -2.90
N ARG A 363 11.51 11.32 -3.89
CA ARG A 363 10.49 10.66 -4.71
C ARG A 363 9.71 9.55 -3.98
N LEU A 364 10.10 9.18 -2.77
CA LEU A 364 9.38 8.16 -1.99
C LEU A 364 8.05 8.72 -1.46
N THR A 365 8.06 9.93 -0.90
CA THR A 365 6.88 10.52 -0.25
C THR A 365 5.64 10.64 -1.17
N PRO A 366 5.77 11.02 -2.47
CA PRO A 366 4.62 11.10 -3.37
C PRO A 366 3.97 9.74 -3.73
N ILE A 367 4.51 8.61 -3.25
CA ILE A 367 3.89 7.29 -3.46
C ILE A 367 2.69 7.10 -2.54
N PHE A 368 2.69 7.73 -1.39
CA PHE A 368 1.66 7.71 -0.36
C PHE A 368 0.72 8.90 -0.50
#